data_b5ae1301b460df6a56e55d472f365235
#
_entry.id   b5ae1301b460df6a56e55d472f365235
#
_cell.length_a   1.000
_cell.length_b   1.000
_cell.length_c   1.000
_cell.angle_alpha   90.00
_cell.angle_beta   90.00
_cell.angle_gamma   90.00
#
_symmetry.space_group_name_H-M   'P 1'
#
loop_
_entity.id
_entity.type
_entity.pdbx_description
1 polymer ?
#
loop_
_entity_poly.entity_id
_entity_poly.type
_entity_poly.pdbx_seq_one_letter_code
_entity_poly.pdbx_strand_id
1 'polypeptide(L)'
;MVNQKYLDKAETLIEALPYIQRFNRKIVVVKYGGSAMLDEELKANVIKDVVLLKLIGFKPIIVHGGGKEISRWVNKVGMEPRFINGLRVTDKDTMEIAEMVLAKVNKELVTLVESLGVQAVGISGKDGGLLQCHKKLSNGEDIGYVGDIEKVNPKVLQDLLERDFLPIVSPIGYDTNFDSYNINADDAACAIAEAVHAEKLVFLSDIEGVYKDKDDPNTLISELHVHEAEKLISEGYVGGGMIPKLQNCIDAIEEGVNRVHILDGRIPHSLLLEIFTNKGIGTAILREDGEKYYDEHE
;
A
#
# COMPACT_ATOMS: atom_id res chain seq x y z
N MET A 1 -7.74 -45.35 0.87
CA MET A 1 -6.49 -44.57 0.95
C MET A 1 -6.87 -43.11 0.72
N VAL A 2 -6.43 -42.19 1.58
CA VAL A 2 -6.63 -40.75 1.39
C VAL A 2 -5.76 -40.30 0.23
N ASN A 3 -6.29 -39.45 -0.65
CA ASN A 3 -5.55 -38.90 -1.79
C ASN A 3 -4.47 -37.95 -1.29
N GLN A 4 -3.20 -38.14 -1.69
CA GLN A 4 -2.06 -37.30 -1.29
C GLN A 4 -2.35 -35.81 -1.51
N LYS A 5 -2.96 -35.42 -2.62
CA LYS A 5 -3.37 -34.03 -2.91
C LYS A 5 -4.27 -33.41 -1.83
N TYR A 6 -5.05 -34.21 -1.10
CA TYR A 6 -5.87 -33.70 0.00
C TYR A 6 -5.07 -33.55 1.30
N LEU A 7 -4.09 -34.42 1.50
CA LEU A 7 -3.14 -34.30 2.62
C LEU A 7 -2.28 -33.04 2.46
N ASP A 8 -1.71 -32.83 1.29
CA ASP A 8 -0.89 -31.64 0.97
C ASP A 8 -1.66 -30.33 1.23
N LYS A 9 -2.95 -30.30 0.87
CA LYS A 9 -3.81 -29.13 1.16
C LYS A 9 -4.02 -28.90 2.66
N ALA A 10 -4.19 -29.97 3.42
CA ALA A 10 -4.36 -29.87 4.86
C ALA A 10 -3.05 -29.41 5.54
N GLU A 11 -1.91 -29.94 5.10
CA GLU A 11 -0.58 -29.54 5.56
C GLU A 11 -0.33 -28.06 5.30
N THR A 12 -0.57 -27.56 4.09
CA THR A 12 -0.44 -26.14 3.75
C THR A 12 -1.28 -25.24 4.67
N LEU A 13 -2.50 -25.65 5.04
CA LEU A 13 -3.34 -24.89 5.97
C LEU A 13 -2.78 -24.91 7.40
N ILE A 14 -2.19 -26.02 7.82
CA ILE A 14 -1.56 -26.15 9.15
C ILE A 14 -0.27 -25.33 9.21
N GLU A 15 0.54 -25.31 8.14
CA GLU A 15 1.73 -24.48 8.04
C GLU A 15 1.42 -22.97 8.17
N ALA A 16 0.24 -22.53 7.75
CA ALA A 16 -0.21 -21.14 7.92
C ALA A 16 -0.60 -20.78 9.37
N LEU A 17 -0.84 -21.77 10.25
CA LEU A 17 -1.41 -21.56 11.59
C LEU A 17 -0.57 -20.60 12.47
N PRO A 18 0.77 -20.72 12.57
CA PRO A 18 1.59 -19.81 13.38
C PRO A 18 1.44 -18.34 12.94
N TYR A 19 1.40 -18.10 11.62
CA TYR A 19 1.22 -16.77 11.06
C TYR A 19 -0.18 -16.20 11.38
N ILE A 20 -1.22 -17.02 11.26
CA ILE A 20 -2.60 -16.64 11.61
C ILE A 20 -2.68 -16.27 13.09
N GLN A 21 -2.11 -17.05 13.99
CA GLN A 21 -2.07 -16.77 15.42
C GLN A 21 -1.33 -15.47 15.75
N ARG A 22 -0.17 -15.28 15.11
CA ARG A 22 0.68 -14.11 15.35
C ARG A 22 0.03 -12.80 14.90
N PHE A 23 -0.61 -12.81 13.74
CA PHE A 23 -1.17 -11.61 13.12
C PHE A 23 -2.69 -11.45 13.35
N ASN A 24 -3.30 -12.33 14.11
CA ASN A 24 -4.71 -12.21 14.47
C ASN A 24 -5.00 -10.86 15.13
N ARG A 25 -5.99 -10.13 14.62
CA ARG A 25 -6.40 -8.78 15.03
C ARG A 25 -5.37 -7.66 14.78
N LYS A 26 -4.24 -7.96 14.13
CA LYS A 26 -3.25 -6.95 13.76
C LYS A 26 -3.71 -6.18 12.52
N ILE A 27 -3.41 -4.88 12.51
CA ILE A 27 -3.72 -4.01 11.38
C ILE A 27 -2.62 -4.17 10.33
N VAL A 28 -3.05 -4.37 9.08
CA VAL A 28 -2.18 -4.42 7.89
C VAL A 28 -2.68 -3.39 6.90
N VAL A 29 -1.85 -2.39 6.58
CA VAL A 29 -2.15 -1.43 5.53
C VAL A 29 -1.58 -1.93 4.22
N VAL A 30 -2.41 -2.08 3.21
CA VAL A 30 -2.03 -2.51 1.87
C VAL A 30 -2.19 -1.34 0.91
N LYS A 31 -1.05 -0.78 0.49
CA LYS A 31 -1.05 0.19 -0.60
C LYS A 31 -1.16 -0.57 -1.91
N TYR A 32 -2.24 -0.35 -2.64
CA TYR A 32 -2.53 -0.98 -3.90
C TYR A 32 -2.45 0.01 -5.05
N GLY A 33 -1.57 -0.24 -6.02
CA GLY A 33 -1.31 0.69 -7.13
C GLY A 33 -0.58 0.01 -8.30
N GLY A 34 -0.11 0.83 -9.23
CA GLY A 34 0.67 0.35 -10.36
C GLY A 34 -0.15 -0.28 -11.48
N SER A 35 0.51 -1.13 -12.29
CA SER A 35 -0.10 -1.82 -13.43
C SER A 35 -1.08 -2.91 -13.01
N ALA A 36 -0.90 -3.50 -11.83
CA ALA A 36 -1.79 -4.51 -11.28
C ALA A 36 -3.24 -4.03 -11.12
N MET A 37 -3.46 -2.70 -11.01
CA MET A 37 -4.82 -2.14 -10.98
C MET A 37 -5.54 -2.14 -12.34
N LEU A 38 -4.81 -2.23 -13.44
CA LEU A 38 -5.36 -2.20 -14.81
C LEU A 38 -5.68 -3.59 -15.34
N ASP A 39 -5.09 -4.62 -14.77
CA ASP A 39 -5.34 -6.00 -15.12
C ASP A 39 -6.42 -6.58 -14.20
N GLU A 40 -7.54 -6.99 -14.78
CA GLU A 40 -8.70 -7.46 -14.02
C GLU A 40 -8.42 -8.76 -13.25
N GLU A 41 -7.55 -9.65 -13.79
CA GLU A 41 -7.18 -10.89 -13.12
C GLU A 41 -6.27 -10.63 -11.93
N LEU A 42 -5.23 -9.79 -12.10
CA LEU A 42 -4.35 -9.38 -11.01
C LEU A 42 -5.11 -8.63 -9.93
N LYS A 43 -6.02 -7.72 -10.32
CA LYS A 43 -6.90 -7.01 -9.39
C LYS A 43 -7.74 -7.99 -8.57
N ALA A 44 -8.37 -8.96 -9.23
CA ALA A 44 -9.16 -9.98 -8.54
C ALA A 44 -8.32 -10.82 -7.57
N ASN A 45 -7.08 -11.16 -7.92
CA ASN A 45 -6.18 -11.93 -7.06
C ASN A 45 -5.78 -11.13 -5.82
N VAL A 46 -5.36 -9.87 -5.97
CA VAL A 46 -5.02 -9.00 -4.82
C VAL A 46 -6.22 -8.84 -3.87
N ILE A 47 -7.42 -8.63 -4.41
CA ILE A 47 -8.63 -8.49 -3.57
C ILE A 47 -8.97 -9.81 -2.86
N LYS A 48 -8.81 -10.96 -3.52
CA LYS A 48 -8.98 -12.29 -2.87
C LYS A 48 -7.98 -12.47 -1.71
N ASP A 49 -6.73 -12.04 -1.89
CA ASP A 49 -5.71 -12.13 -0.86
C ASP A 49 -6.10 -11.28 0.37
N VAL A 50 -6.49 -10.02 0.16
CA VAL A 50 -6.92 -9.13 1.25
C VAL A 50 -8.18 -9.66 1.94
N VAL A 51 -9.15 -10.18 1.17
CA VAL A 51 -10.35 -10.81 1.73
C VAL A 51 -10.00 -12.03 2.57
N LEU A 52 -9.08 -12.88 2.11
CA LEU A 52 -8.61 -14.02 2.88
C LEU A 52 -7.96 -13.58 4.19
N LEU A 53 -7.06 -12.58 4.16
CA LEU A 53 -6.47 -12.02 5.38
C LEU A 53 -7.55 -11.53 6.36
N LYS A 54 -8.57 -10.82 5.87
CA LYS A 54 -9.70 -10.36 6.69
C LYS A 54 -10.43 -11.52 7.34
N LEU A 55 -10.77 -12.57 6.57
CA LEU A 55 -11.55 -13.73 7.05
C LEU A 55 -10.79 -14.56 8.08
N ILE A 56 -9.48 -14.59 8.03
CA ILE A 56 -8.65 -15.32 9.01
C ILE A 56 -8.25 -14.46 10.22
N GLY A 57 -8.80 -13.25 10.35
CA GLY A 57 -8.73 -12.45 11.55
C GLY A 57 -7.79 -11.25 11.54
N PHE A 58 -7.14 -10.94 10.43
CA PHE A 58 -6.41 -9.70 10.26
C PHE A 58 -7.38 -8.51 10.17
N LYS A 59 -6.86 -7.29 10.35
CA LYS A 59 -7.58 -6.04 10.14
C LYS A 59 -6.97 -5.26 8.96
N PRO A 60 -7.24 -5.65 7.69
CA PRO A 60 -6.67 -4.97 6.54
C PRO A 60 -7.33 -3.62 6.28
N ILE A 61 -6.52 -2.65 5.84
CA ILE A 61 -6.93 -1.38 5.25
C ILE A 61 -6.32 -1.31 3.86
N ILE A 62 -7.10 -1.02 2.83
CA ILE A 62 -6.57 -0.76 1.48
C ILE A 62 -6.43 0.75 1.30
N VAL A 63 -5.25 1.19 0.86
CA VAL A 63 -5.03 2.55 0.33
C VAL A 63 -4.72 2.40 -1.15
N HIS A 64 -5.60 2.88 -2.02
CA HIS A 64 -5.44 2.65 -3.45
C HIS A 64 -4.91 3.87 -4.19
N GLY A 65 -4.16 3.63 -5.26
CA GLY A 65 -3.80 4.64 -6.25
C GLY A 65 -4.86 4.77 -7.35
N GLY A 66 -4.47 5.41 -8.45
CA GLY A 66 -5.34 5.59 -9.62
C GLY A 66 -4.69 6.47 -10.69
N GLY A 67 -3.38 6.73 -10.60
CA GLY A 67 -2.69 7.66 -11.48
C GLY A 67 -2.85 7.38 -12.97
N LYS A 68 -2.83 6.08 -13.38
CA LYS A 68 -3.03 5.68 -14.79
C LYS A 68 -4.46 5.96 -15.26
N GLU A 69 -5.47 5.70 -14.40
CA GLU A 69 -6.86 6.02 -14.71
C GLU A 69 -7.10 7.54 -14.78
N ILE A 70 -6.52 8.33 -13.87
CA ILE A 70 -6.57 9.79 -13.92
C ILE A 70 -5.98 10.28 -15.25
N SER A 71 -4.79 9.79 -15.65
CA SER A 71 -4.17 10.15 -16.94
C SER A 71 -5.06 9.80 -18.13
N ARG A 72 -5.68 8.62 -18.10
CA ARG A 72 -6.62 8.20 -19.15
C ARG A 72 -7.80 9.15 -19.29
N TRP A 73 -8.38 9.59 -18.16
CA TRP A 73 -9.52 10.51 -18.18
C TRP A 73 -9.13 11.94 -18.55
N VAL A 74 -7.98 12.45 -18.08
CA VAL A 74 -7.41 13.73 -18.49
C VAL A 74 -7.24 13.78 -20.01
N ASN A 75 -6.64 12.75 -20.61
CA ASN A 75 -6.51 12.63 -22.06
C ASN A 75 -7.87 12.56 -22.77
N LYS A 76 -8.84 11.82 -22.18
CA LYS A 76 -10.17 11.63 -22.77
C LYS A 76 -10.96 12.94 -22.88
N VAL A 77 -10.73 13.89 -21.97
CA VAL A 77 -11.37 15.23 -22.03
C VAL A 77 -10.54 16.24 -22.84
N GLY A 78 -9.46 15.80 -23.51
CA GLY A 78 -8.65 16.65 -24.38
C GLY A 78 -7.56 17.45 -23.65
N MET A 79 -7.25 17.12 -22.40
CA MET A 79 -6.16 17.70 -21.62
C MET A 79 -4.94 16.77 -21.67
N GLU A 80 -3.74 17.30 -21.34
CA GLU A 80 -2.50 16.52 -21.28
C GLU A 80 -2.05 16.36 -19.81
N PRO A 81 -1.80 15.12 -19.35
CA PRO A 81 -1.24 14.89 -18.00
C PRO A 81 0.18 15.43 -17.93
N ARG A 82 0.47 16.26 -16.94
CA ARG A 82 1.81 16.82 -16.70
C ARG A 82 2.36 16.31 -15.39
N PHE A 83 3.68 16.09 -15.35
CA PHE A 83 4.39 15.61 -14.16
C PHE A 83 5.67 16.43 -13.93
N ILE A 84 5.96 16.71 -12.67
CA ILE A 84 7.19 17.35 -12.21
C ILE A 84 7.77 16.47 -11.09
N ASN A 85 8.97 15.99 -11.23
CA ASN A 85 9.64 15.10 -10.27
C ASN A 85 8.81 13.88 -9.85
N GLY A 86 8.06 13.31 -10.81
CA GLY A 86 7.17 12.15 -10.54
C GLY A 86 5.80 12.51 -9.93
N LEU A 87 5.59 13.74 -9.49
CA LEU A 87 4.30 14.22 -8.99
C LEU A 87 3.46 14.81 -10.12
N ARG A 88 2.16 14.50 -10.11
CA ARG A 88 1.22 15.05 -11.10
C ARG A 88 0.97 16.52 -10.83
N VAL A 89 1.24 17.38 -11.82
CA VAL A 89 0.75 18.75 -11.80
C VAL A 89 -0.78 18.71 -11.84
N THR A 90 -1.41 19.24 -10.80
CA THR A 90 -2.85 19.09 -10.57
C THR A 90 -3.49 20.49 -10.50
N ASP A 91 -3.87 21.05 -11.64
CA ASP A 91 -4.69 22.25 -11.70
C ASP A 91 -6.13 21.94 -11.24
N LYS A 92 -7.01 22.94 -11.24
CA LYS A 92 -8.37 22.80 -10.74
C LYS A 92 -9.17 21.76 -11.52
N ASP A 93 -9.07 21.75 -12.83
CA ASP A 93 -9.81 20.81 -13.70
C ASP A 93 -9.26 19.38 -13.53
N THR A 94 -7.94 19.25 -13.44
CA THR A 94 -7.30 17.97 -13.15
C THR A 94 -7.68 17.46 -11.75
N MET A 95 -7.87 18.35 -10.76
CA MET A 95 -8.29 17.95 -9.42
C MET A 95 -9.72 17.38 -9.41
N GLU A 96 -10.65 18.03 -10.12
CA GLU A 96 -12.02 17.52 -10.28
C GLU A 96 -12.03 16.14 -10.95
N ILE A 97 -11.23 15.96 -12.01
CA ILE A 97 -11.08 14.66 -12.67
C ILE A 97 -10.47 13.62 -11.69
N ALA A 98 -9.44 13.99 -10.95
CA ALA A 98 -8.81 13.09 -9.99
C ALA A 98 -9.81 12.62 -8.92
N GLU A 99 -10.60 13.53 -8.36
CA GLU A 99 -11.62 13.20 -7.35
C GLU A 99 -12.70 12.26 -7.90
N MET A 100 -13.24 12.55 -9.09
CA MET A 100 -14.23 11.69 -9.77
C MET A 100 -13.65 10.29 -10.06
N VAL A 101 -12.44 10.23 -10.60
CA VAL A 101 -11.81 8.97 -11.01
C VAL A 101 -11.46 8.12 -9.80
N LEU A 102 -10.87 8.72 -8.77
CA LEU A 102 -10.51 7.99 -7.56
C LEU A 102 -11.74 7.51 -6.79
N ALA A 103 -12.83 8.30 -6.77
CA ALA A 103 -14.10 7.85 -6.20
C ALA A 103 -14.67 6.64 -6.97
N LYS A 104 -14.60 6.64 -8.30
CA LYS A 104 -15.00 5.49 -9.13
C LYS A 104 -14.16 4.25 -8.81
N VAL A 105 -12.84 4.36 -8.85
CA VAL A 105 -11.93 3.25 -8.53
C VAL A 105 -12.20 2.70 -7.12
N ASN A 106 -12.40 3.59 -6.16
CA ASN A 106 -12.73 3.22 -4.79
C ASN A 106 -13.98 2.33 -4.71
N LYS A 107 -15.06 2.73 -5.38
CA LYS A 107 -16.33 1.96 -5.38
C LYS A 107 -16.24 0.65 -6.18
N GLU A 108 -15.42 0.58 -7.21
CA GLU A 108 -15.13 -0.68 -7.91
C GLU A 108 -14.45 -1.70 -6.97
N LEU A 109 -13.48 -1.25 -6.18
CA LEU A 109 -12.81 -2.10 -5.18
C LEU A 109 -13.77 -2.56 -4.08
N VAL A 110 -14.63 -1.65 -3.58
CA VAL A 110 -15.70 -2.01 -2.62
C VAL A 110 -16.57 -3.12 -3.20
N THR A 111 -17.05 -2.95 -4.43
CA THR A 111 -17.91 -3.95 -5.08
C THR A 111 -17.21 -5.31 -5.21
N LEU A 112 -15.92 -5.34 -5.53
CA LEU A 112 -15.16 -6.57 -5.61
C LEU A 112 -15.04 -7.27 -4.25
N VAL A 113 -14.75 -6.54 -3.17
CA VAL A 113 -14.69 -7.10 -1.81
C VAL A 113 -16.05 -7.64 -1.38
N GLU A 114 -17.11 -6.87 -1.58
CA GLU A 114 -18.49 -7.26 -1.26
C GLU A 114 -18.93 -8.52 -2.03
N SER A 115 -18.51 -8.66 -3.29
CA SER A 115 -18.80 -9.85 -4.11
C SER A 115 -18.17 -11.14 -3.55
N LEU A 116 -17.18 -11.02 -2.69
CA LEU A 116 -16.52 -12.12 -1.98
C LEU A 116 -17.06 -12.35 -0.56
N GLY A 117 -18.14 -11.66 -0.19
CA GLY A 117 -18.86 -11.86 1.08
C GLY A 117 -18.27 -11.11 2.28
N VAL A 118 -17.40 -10.13 2.07
CA VAL A 118 -16.84 -9.28 3.12
C VAL A 118 -17.41 -7.88 3.00
N GLN A 119 -17.87 -7.30 4.12
CA GLN A 119 -18.36 -5.93 4.13
C GLN A 119 -17.22 -4.92 4.03
N ALA A 120 -17.32 -3.99 3.08
CA ALA A 120 -16.33 -2.96 2.84
C ALA A 120 -16.93 -1.57 2.81
N VAL A 121 -16.15 -0.58 3.26
CA VAL A 121 -16.52 0.83 3.18
C VAL A 121 -15.43 1.60 2.46
N GLY A 122 -15.80 2.19 1.33
CA GLY A 122 -14.93 3.07 0.57
C GLY A 122 -15.08 4.52 1.01
N ILE A 123 -13.97 5.12 1.41
CA ILE A 123 -13.86 6.51 1.87
C ILE A 123 -12.71 7.22 1.15
N SER A 124 -12.68 8.54 1.26
CA SER A 124 -11.54 9.39 0.90
C SER A 124 -10.87 9.95 2.16
N GLY A 125 -9.74 10.57 2.03
CA GLY A 125 -9.09 11.27 3.14
C GLY A 125 -9.90 12.47 3.67
N LYS A 126 -10.95 12.91 2.97
CA LYS A 126 -11.88 13.95 3.43
C LYS A 126 -12.88 13.42 4.44
N ASP A 127 -13.26 12.13 4.34
CA ASP A 127 -14.28 11.52 5.17
C ASP A 127 -13.79 11.37 6.61
N GLY A 128 -14.61 11.82 7.56
CA GLY A 128 -14.25 11.83 8.98
C GLY A 128 -13.06 12.72 9.31
N GLY A 129 -12.63 13.60 8.41
CA GLY A 129 -11.46 14.42 8.60
C GLY A 129 -10.15 13.61 8.63
N LEU A 130 -10.08 12.54 7.85
CA LEU A 130 -8.99 11.55 7.91
C LEU A 130 -7.63 12.13 7.53
N LEU A 131 -7.51 12.84 6.38
CA LEU A 131 -6.24 13.36 5.86
C LEU A 131 -6.29 14.88 5.69
N GLN A 132 -5.86 15.62 6.70
CA GLN A 132 -5.63 17.05 6.58
C GLN A 132 -4.25 17.29 5.97
N CYS A 133 -4.18 18.20 4.99
CA CYS A 133 -2.96 18.49 4.25
C CYS A 133 -2.80 20.00 4.02
N HIS A 134 -1.62 20.38 3.58
CA HIS A 134 -1.34 21.69 2.98
C HIS A 134 -0.83 21.52 1.55
N LYS A 135 -0.74 22.61 0.80
CA LYS A 135 -0.22 22.58 -0.58
C LYS A 135 1.24 22.11 -0.60
N LYS A 136 1.54 21.06 -1.38
CA LYS A 136 2.88 20.56 -1.64
C LYS A 136 3.54 21.36 -2.77
N LEU A 137 4.78 21.78 -2.57
CA LEU A 137 5.65 22.33 -3.61
C LEU A 137 6.63 21.25 -4.08
N SER A 138 6.97 21.25 -5.36
CA SER A 138 8.02 20.38 -5.92
C SER A 138 9.27 21.19 -6.20
N ASN A 139 10.30 21.06 -5.36
CA ASN A 139 11.52 21.89 -5.42
C ASN A 139 11.24 23.41 -5.46
N GLY A 140 10.25 23.86 -4.70
CA GLY A 140 9.80 25.25 -4.65
C GLY A 140 8.85 25.66 -5.77
N GLU A 141 8.53 24.80 -6.73
CA GLU A 141 7.59 25.04 -7.80
C GLU A 141 6.15 24.67 -7.37
N ASP A 142 5.17 25.54 -7.67
CA ASP A 142 3.76 25.27 -7.45
C ASP A 142 3.23 24.27 -8.49
N ILE A 143 2.82 23.10 -8.00
CA ILE A 143 2.28 22.00 -8.80
C ILE A 143 0.75 21.88 -8.68
N GLY A 144 0.09 22.93 -8.17
CA GLY A 144 -1.36 23.02 -8.05
C GLY A 144 -1.92 22.35 -6.79
N TYR A 145 -3.03 21.63 -6.94
CA TYR A 145 -3.74 20.97 -5.84
C TYR A 145 -3.12 19.62 -5.51
N VAL A 146 -1.83 19.61 -5.19
CA VAL A 146 -1.11 18.47 -4.65
C VAL A 146 -0.91 18.68 -3.16
N GLY A 147 -1.34 17.71 -2.34
CA GLY A 147 -1.32 17.81 -0.89
C GLY A 147 -0.11 17.12 -0.28
N ASP A 148 0.44 17.77 0.76
CA ASP A 148 1.37 17.18 1.72
C ASP A 148 0.65 16.98 3.04
N ILE A 149 0.69 15.77 3.60
CA ILE A 149 -0.12 15.43 4.78
C ILE A 149 0.49 16.13 6.01
N GLU A 150 -0.37 16.87 6.73
CA GLU A 150 -0.02 17.54 7.98
C GLU A 150 -0.54 16.77 9.20
N LYS A 151 -1.73 16.17 9.06
CA LYS A 151 -2.39 15.47 10.16
C LYS A 151 -3.28 14.35 9.67
N VAL A 152 -3.22 13.21 10.35
CA VAL A 152 -4.14 12.08 10.16
C VAL A 152 -5.04 11.94 11.38
N ASN A 153 -6.35 11.83 11.14
CA ASN A 153 -7.32 11.47 12.18
C ASN A 153 -7.78 10.01 11.97
N PRO A 154 -7.19 9.03 12.66
CA PRO A 154 -7.47 7.62 12.40
C PRO A 154 -8.83 7.15 12.90
N LYS A 155 -9.60 7.99 13.59
CA LYS A 155 -10.84 7.59 14.28
C LYS A 155 -11.84 6.87 13.36
N VAL A 156 -12.07 7.39 12.16
CA VAL A 156 -13.01 6.76 11.22
C VAL A 156 -12.56 5.35 10.81
N LEU A 157 -11.24 5.15 10.61
CA LEU A 157 -10.68 3.83 10.28
C LEU A 157 -10.80 2.87 11.46
N GLN A 158 -10.48 3.33 12.68
CA GLN A 158 -10.60 2.54 13.90
C GLN A 158 -12.05 2.10 14.14
N ASP A 159 -13.01 3.02 14.03
CA ASP A 159 -14.44 2.74 14.18
C ASP A 159 -14.94 1.71 13.13
N LEU A 160 -14.47 1.79 11.88
CA LEU A 160 -14.80 0.82 10.83
C LEU A 160 -14.19 -0.57 11.11
N LEU A 161 -12.92 -0.63 11.51
CA LEU A 161 -12.24 -1.88 11.86
C LEU A 161 -12.85 -2.56 13.09
N GLU A 162 -13.32 -1.79 14.08
CA GLU A 162 -13.99 -2.32 15.26
C GLU A 162 -15.35 -2.94 14.92
N ARG A 163 -16.04 -2.38 13.93
CA ARG A 163 -17.32 -2.88 13.41
C ARG A 163 -17.16 -3.92 12.31
N ASP A 164 -15.96 -4.45 12.16
CA ASP A 164 -15.60 -5.53 11.22
C ASP A 164 -15.75 -5.18 9.73
N PHE A 165 -15.76 -3.89 9.35
CA PHE A 165 -15.66 -3.46 7.97
C PHE A 165 -14.21 -3.53 7.47
N LEU A 166 -14.05 -3.64 6.14
CA LEU A 166 -12.78 -3.45 5.44
C LEU A 166 -12.75 -2.04 4.85
N PRO A 167 -11.93 -1.11 5.42
CA PRO A 167 -11.82 0.23 4.87
C PRO A 167 -11.01 0.24 3.57
N ILE A 168 -11.49 0.99 2.56
CA ILE A 168 -10.80 1.24 1.31
C ILE A 168 -10.68 2.74 1.13
N VAL A 169 -9.46 3.27 1.14
CA VAL A 169 -9.17 4.70 1.18
C VAL A 169 -8.64 5.20 -0.16
N SER A 170 -9.25 6.24 -0.70
CA SER A 170 -8.69 7.02 -1.81
C SER A 170 -7.87 8.20 -1.29
N PRO A 171 -6.70 8.52 -1.90
CA PRO A 171 -5.77 9.52 -1.40
C PRO A 171 -6.16 10.95 -1.82
N ILE A 172 -7.34 11.40 -1.42
CA ILE A 172 -7.80 12.77 -1.53
C ILE A 172 -7.87 13.37 -0.14
N GLY A 173 -7.06 14.38 0.12
CA GLY A 173 -7.08 15.13 1.37
C GLY A 173 -7.81 16.47 1.26
N TYR A 174 -7.76 17.24 2.32
CA TYR A 174 -8.34 18.58 2.41
C TYR A 174 -7.44 19.51 3.22
N ASP A 175 -7.47 20.81 2.89
CA ASP A 175 -6.76 21.82 3.66
C ASP A 175 -7.67 22.52 4.71
N THR A 176 -7.16 23.54 5.37
CA THR A 176 -7.90 24.34 6.37
C THR A 176 -9.10 25.10 5.82
N ASN A 177 -9.17 25.28 4.48
CA ASN A 177 -10.31 25.88 3.79
C ASN A 177 -11.30 24.84 3.27
N PHE A 178 -11.02 23.54 3.52
CA PHE A 178 -11.74 22.39 2.98
C PHE A 178 -11.65 22.23 1.47
N ASP A 179 -10.63 22.83 0.83
CA ASP A 179 -10.30 22.56 -0.56
C ASP A 179 -9.70 21.15 -0.71
N SER A 180 -10.06 20.47 -1.82
CA SER A 180 -9.57 19.12 -2.10
C SER A 180 -8.15 19.12 -2.66
N TYR A 181 -7.33 18.17 -2.22
CA TYR A 181 -5.98 17.94 -2.70
C TYR A 181 -5.75 16.49 -3.10
N ASN A 182 -5.08 16.30 -4.23
CA ASN A 182 -4.57 15.00 -4.69
C ASN A 182 -3.29 14.67 -3.90
N ILE A 183 -3.32 13.59 -3.13
CA ILE A 183 -2.18 13.13 -2.33
C ILE A 183 -1.52 11.94 -3.04
N ASN A 184 -0.19 11.82 -2.93
CA ASN A 184 0.49 10.61 -3.36
C ASN A 184 0.00 9.41 -2.55
N ALA A 185 -0.35 8.31 -3.22
CA ALA A 185 -0.92 7.15 -2.54
C ALA A 185 0.08 6.41 -1.64
N ASP A 186 1.38 6.49 -1.93
CA ASP A 186 2.42 5.93 -1.07
C ASP A 186 2.53 6.77 0.21
N ASP A 187 2.56 8.13 0.10
CA ASP A 187 2.56 9.04 1.23
C ASP A 187 1.31 8.85 2.12
N ALA A 188 0.12 8.72 1.49
CA ALA A 188 -1.12 8.47 2.21
C ALA A 188 -1.12 7.13 2.96
N ALA A 189 -0.56 6.09 2.36
CA ALA A 189 -0.47 4.77 2.98
C ALA A 189 0.49 4.76 4.18
N CYS A 190 1.64 5.45 4.09
CA CYS A 190 2.56 5.64 5.21
C CYS A 190 1.87 6.36 6.37
N ALA A 191 1.34 7.55 6.13
CA ALA A 191 0.72 8.36 7.16
C ALA A 191 -0.49 7.66 7.84
N ILE A 192 -1.27 6.89 7.07
CA ILE A 192 -2.34 6.07 7.63
C ILE A 192 -1.76 4.92 8.48
N ALA A 193 -0.74 4.21 7.98
CA ALA A 193 -0.13 3.09 8.70
C ALA A 193 0.46 3.52 10.04
N GLU A 194 1.13 4.66 10.09
CA GLU A 194 1.64 5.30 11.29
C GLU A 194 0.51 5.63 12.27
N ALA A 195 -0.51 6.36 11.80
CA ALA A 195 -1.61 6.83 12.65
C ALA A 195 -2.48 5.70 13.25
N VAL A 196 -2.58 4.55 12.58
CA VAL A 196 -3.31 3.37 13.08
C VAL A 196 -2.39 2.37 13.80
N HIS A 197 -1.09 2.66 13.93
CA HIS A 197 -0.07 1.76 14.49
C HIS A 197 -0.10 0.38 13.81
N ALA A 198 0.02 0.38 12.49
CA ALA A 198 -0.04 -0.84 11.70
C ALA A 198 1.10 -1.80 12.05
N GLU A 199 0.79 -3.09 12.14
CA GLU A 199 1.78 -4.16 12.26
C GLU A 199 2.62 -4.27 10.98
N LYS A 200 1.97 -4.09 9.82
CA LYS A 200 2.62 -4.14 8.51
C LYS A 200 2.05 -3.07 7.59
N LEU A 201 2.94 -2.44 6.84
CA LEU A 201 2.61 -1.68 5.63
C LEU A 201 3.15 -2.45 4.42
N VAL A 202 2.31 -2.72 3.44
CA VAL A 202 2.69 -3.46 2.24
C VAL A 202 2.46 -2.60 1.00
N PHE A 203 3.53 -2.33 0.26
CA PHE A 203 3.47 -1.69 -1.05
C PHE A 203 3.38 -2.75 -2.15
N LEU A 204 2.21 -2.90 -2.76
CA LEU A 204 2.05 -3.64 -4.00
C LEU A 204 2.34 -2.69 -5.17
N SER A 205 3.42 -2.93 -5.88
CA SER A 205 3.93 -2.07 -6.95
C SER A 205 4.37 -2.86 -8.18
N ASP A 206 4.99 -2.18 -9.15
CA ASP A 206 5.49 -2.79 -10.38
C ASP A 206 6.97 -3.20 -10.26
N ILE A 207 7.48 -3.37 -9.03
CA ILE A 207 8.85 -3.77 -8.73
C ILE A 207 8.87 -4.91 -7.72
N GLU A 208 9.81 -5.83 -7.88
CA GLU A 208 9.93 -7.03 -7.04
C GLU A 208 10.43 -6.71 -5.62
N GLY A 209 11.27 -5.68 -5.47
CA GLY A 209 11.88 -5.27 -4.21
C GLY A 209 13.12 -4.41 -4.43
N VAL A 210 14.03 -4.44 -3.47
CA VAL A 210 15.34 -3.73 -3.50
C VAL A 210 16.43 -4.72 -3.89
N TYR A 211 17.27 -4.35 -4.85
CA TYR A 211 18.40 -5.17 -5.32
C TYR A 211 19.73 -4.54 -4.89
N LYS A 212 20.73 -5.39 -4.58
CA LYS A 212 22.11 -4.92 -4.41
C LYS A 212 22.71 -4.44 -5.73
N ASP A 213 22.37 -5.14 -6.81
CA ASP A 213 22.66 -4.77 -8.18
C ASP A 213 21.38 -4.89 -8.99
N LYS A 214 20.87 -3.75 -9.50
CA LYS A 214 19.61 -3.67 -10.24
C LYS A 214 19.60 -4.48 -11.54
N ASP A 215 20.78 -4.81 -12.07
CA ASP A 215 20.96 -5.54 -13.32
C ASP A 215 21.14 -7.06 -13.07
N ASP A 216 21.26 -7.51 -11.80
CA ASP A 216 21.32 -8.92 -11.43
C ASP A 216 20.08 -9.33 -10.57
N PRO A 217 19.13 -10.09 -11.14
CA PRO A 217 17.92 -10.53 -10.44
C PRO A 217 18.18 -11.46 -9.24
N ASN A 218 19.39 -12.02 -9.12
CA ASN A 218 19.76 -12.89 -7.99
C ASN A 218 20.22 -12.08 -6.76
N THR A 219 20.24 -10.76 -6.84
CA THR A 219 20.69 -9.86 -5.77
C THR A 219 19.55 -9.18 -5.02
N LEU A 220 18.31 -9.71 -5.15
CA LEU A 220 17.16 -9.24 -4.39
C LEU A 220 17.44 -9.38 -2.89
N ILE A 221 17.24 -8.29 -2.15
CA ILE A 221 17.42 -8.25 -0.69
C ILE A 221 16.08 -8.59 -0.05
N SER A 222 16.00 -9.72 0.64
CA SER A 222 14.77 -10.15 1.31
C SER A 222 14.48 -9.35 2.59
N GLU A 223 15.53 -8.99 3.33
CA GLU A 223 15.43 -8.19 4.56
C GLU A 223 16.47 -7.08 4.55
N LEU A 224 16.06 -5.88 4.96
CA LEU A 224 16.86 -4.66 4.92
C LEU A 224 16.57 -3.84 6.18
N HIS A 225 17.57 -3.60 7.02
CA HIS A 225 17.42 -2.71 8.15
C HIS A 225 17.48 -1.23 7.73
N VAL A 226 16.92 -0.34 8.55
CA VAL A 226 16.84 1.11 8.24
C VAL A 226 18.21 1.68 7.86
N HIS A 227 19.25 1.44 8.68
CA HIS A 227 20.61 1.95 8.41
C HIS A 227 21.22 1.41 7.10
N GLU A 228 20.89 0.16 6.71
CA GLU A 228 21.31 -0.42 5.43
C GLU A 228 20.58 0.24 4.27
N ALA A 229 19.28 0.54 4.43
CA ALA A 229 18.49 1.23 3.44
C ALA A 229 19.01 2.67 3.20
N GLU A 230 19.30 3.41 4.27
CA GLU A 230 19.94 4.74 4.19
C GLU A 230 21.31 4.68 3.49
N LYS A 231 22.09 3.66 3.80
CA LYS A 231 23.38 3.43 3.15
C LYS A 231 23.24 3.18 1.64
N LEU A 232 22.29 2.35 1.23
CA LEU A 232 22.02 2.11 -0.20
C LEU A 232 21.61 3.39 -0.95
N ILE A 233 20.85 4.28 -0.29
CA ILE A 233 20.50 5.59 -0.85
C ILE A 233 21.74 6.48 -0.96
N SER A 234 22.51 6.63 0.13
CA SER A 234 23.66 7.55 0.19
C SER A 234 24.82 7.13 -0.71
N GLU A 235 25.05 5.83 -0.90
CA GLU A 235 26.09 5.28 -1.76
C GLU A 235 25.66 5.18 -3.24
N GLY A 236 24.38 5.52 -3.56
CA GLY A 236 23.86 5.55 -4.93
C GLY A 236 23.58 4.18 -5.55
N TYR A 237 23.43 3.12 -4.75
CA TYR A 237 23.05 1.79 -5.24
C TYR A 237 21.60 1.75 -5.71
N VAL A 238 20.74 2.61 -5.16
CA VAL A 238 19.35 2.77 -5.59
C VAL A 238 19.18 4.10 -6.30
N GLY A 239 18.32 4.16 -7.30
CA GLY A 239 18.10 5.37 -8.10
C GLY A 239 16.66 5.58 -8.54
N GLY A 240 16.39 6.74 -9.15
CA GLY A 240 15.09 7.07 -9.74
C GLY A 240 13.94 7.00 -8.74
N GLY A 241 12.84 6.36 -9.13
CA GLY A 241 11.63 6.23 -8.33
C GLY A 241 11.76 5.33 -7.08
N MET A 242 12.87 4.57 -6.93
CA MET A 242 13.11 3.74 -5.75
C MET A 242 13.54 4.59 -4.55
N ILE A 243 14.28 5.68 -4.75
CA ILE A 243 14.74 6.54 -3.64
C ILE A 243 13.56 7.06 -2.80
N PRO A 244 12.57 7.77 -3.38
CA PRO A 244 11.43 8.26 -2.59
C PRO A 244 10.62 7.12 -1.96
N LYS A 245 10.51 5.97 -2.63
CA LYS A 245 9.81 4.81 -2.07
C LYS A 245 10.53 4.23 -0.86
N LEU A 246 11.84 4.07 -0.95
CA LEU A 246 12.65 3.55 0.16
C LEU A 246 12.69 4.55 1.33
N GLN A 247 12.73 5.87 1.04
CA GLN A 247 12.62 6.90 2.06
C GLN A 247 11.28 6.81 2.79
N ASN A 248 10.16 6.69 2.08
CA ASN A 248 8.85 6.50 2.68
C ASN A 248 8.79 5.24 3.58
N CYS A 249 9.49 4.17 3.20
CA CYS A 249 9.57 2.97 4.02
C CYS A 249 10.36 3.22 5.32
N ILE A 250 11.48 3.93 5.24
CA ILE A 250 12.31 4.31 6.39
C ILE A 250 11.48 5.18 7.35
N ASP A 251 10.90 6.26 6.83
CA ASP A 251 10.10 7.20 7.61
C ASP A 251 8.94 6.48 8.35
N ALA A 252 8.22 5.59 7.66
CA ALA A 252 7.15 4.81 8.27
C ALA A 252 7.64 3.88 9.41
N ILE A 253 8.82 3.28 9.28
CA ILE A 253 9.44 2.46 10.33
C ILE A 253 9.83 3.32 11.53
N GLU A 254 10.45 4.48 11.30
CA GLU A 254 10.87 5.41 12.35
C GLU A 254 9.66 5.94 13.14
N GLU A 255 8.54 6.22 12.45
CA GLU A 255 7.28 6.67 13.04
C GLU A 255 6.44 5.54 13.66
N GLY A 256 6.95 4.30 13.69
CA GLY A 256 6.39 3.24 14.53
C GLY A 256 5.65 2.11 13.82
N VAL A 257 5.66 2.05 12.51
CA VAL A 257 5.23 0.86 11.77
C VAL A 257 6.26 -0.26 12.03
N ASN A 258 5.82 -1.46 12.38
CA ASN A 258 6.75 -2.52 12.75
C ASN A 258 7.53 -3.08 11.55
N ARG A 259 6.89 -3.20 10.38
CA ARG A 259 7.50 -3.68 9.14
C ARG A 259 6.88 -3.04 7.92
N VAL A 260 7.72 -2.74 6.93
CA VAL A 260 7.26 -2.29 5.61
C VAL A 260 7.76 -3.26 4.55
N HIS A 261 6.86 -3.70 3.67
CA HIS A 261 7.17 -4.65 2.61
C HIS A 261 6.99 -4.00 1.23
N ILE A 262 7.91 -4.26 0.32
CA ILE A 262 7.83 -3.88 -1.09
C ILE A 262 7.67 -5.18 -1.89
N LEU A 263 6.55 -5.32 -2.60
CA LEU A 263 6.18 -6.52 -3.34
C LEU A 263 5.79 -6.19 -4.78
N ASP A 264 6.06 -7.14 -5.68
CA ASP A 264 5.52 -7.08 -7.04
C ASP A 264 4.05 -7.50 -7.06
N GLY A 265 3.16 -6.54 -7.27
CA GLY A 265 1.72 -6.78 -7.39
C GLY A 265 1.32 -7.52 -8.67
N ARG A 266 2.25 -7.75 -9.61
CA ARG A 266 2.01 -8.54 -10.83
C ARG A 266 2.17 -10.04 -10.60
N ILE A 267 2.78 -10.44 -9.49
CA ILE A 267 2.87 -11.84 -9.09
C ILE A 267 1.54 -12.25 -8.45
N PRO A 268 0.84 -13.27 -8.98
CA PRO A 268 -0.39 -13.75 -8.38
C PRO A 268 -0.18 -14.17 -6.92
N HIS A 269 -1.06 -13.70 -6.04
CA HIS A 269 -1.01 -14.00 -4.60
C HIS A 269 0.27 -13.55 -3.89
N SER A 270 0.94 -12.51 -4.40
CA SER A 270 2.18 -12.00 -3.80
C SER A 270 2.03 -11.63 -2.32
N LEU A 271 0.89 -11.09 -1.93
CA LEU A 271 0.59 -10.73 -0.54
C LEU A 271 0.57 -11.96 0.38
N LEU A 272 -0.01 -13.07 -0.06
CA LEU A 272 -0.06 -14.31 0.72
C LEU A 272 1.32 -14.97 0.78
N LEU A 273 2.04 -15.00 -0.34
CA LEU A 273 3.40 -15.55 -0.40
C LEU A 273 4.35 -14.80 0.55
N GLU A 274 4.20 -13.48 0.68
CA GLU A 274 5.00 -12.69 1.62
C GLU A 274 4.64 -12.94 3.08
N ILE A 275 3.34 -13.09 3.38
CA ILE A 275 2.87 -13.19 4.77
C ILE A 275 3.01 -14.62 5.32
N PHE A 276 2.83 -15.64 4.48
CA PHE A 276 2.73 -17.05 4.91
C PHE A 276 3.92 -17.92 4.52
N THR A 277 5.06 -17.32 4.12
CA THR A 277 6.29 -18.06 3.85
C THR A 277 7.48 -17.49 4.63
N ASN A 278 8.44 -18.34 4.96
CA ASN A 278 9.60 -17.96 5.78
C ASN A 278 10.54 -16.94 5.12
N LYS A 279 10.62 -16.91 3.80
CA LYS A 279 11.55 -16.02 3.07
C LYS A 279 10.87 -14.85 2.42
N GLY A 280 9.52 -14.87 2.32
CA GLY A 280 8.81 -13.91 1.51
C GLY A 280 9.21 -13.97 0.03
N ILE A 281 8.75 -13.00 -0.74
CA ILE A 281 9.06 -12.87 -2.18
C ILE A 281 9.56 -11.49 -2.58
N GLY A 282 9.55 -10.54 -1.64
CA GLY A 282 9.93 -9.15 -1.85
C GLY A 282 11.04 -8.70 -0.93
N THR A 283 11.03 -7.42 -0.58
CA THR A 283 11.92 -6.83 0.41
C THR A 283 11.14 -6.36 1.63
N ALA A 284 11.51 -6.82 2.81
CA ALA A 284 11.02 -6.32 4.08
C ALA A 284 12.01 -5.31 4.67
N ILE A 285 11.54 -4.11 5.00
CA ILE A 285 12.31 -3.10 5.73
C ILE A 285 11.94 -3.19 7.20
N LEU A 286 12.96 -3.23 8.07
CA LEU A 286 12.87 -3.54 9.48
C LEU A 286 13.56 -2.49 10.35
N ARG A 287 13.10 -2.37 11.62
CA ARG A 287 13.85 -1.64 12.66
C ARG A 287 15.17 -2.34 12.98
N GLU A 288 16.12 -1.61 13.57
CA GLU A 288 17.42 -2.14 13.97
C GLU A 288 17.34 -3.27 15.02
N ASP A 289 16.36 -3.17 15.91
CA ASP A 289 16.05 -4.15 16.96
C ASP A 289 14.93 -5.12 16.56
N GLY A 290 14.53 -5.07 15.29
CA GLY A 290 13.46 -5.92 14.76
C GLY A 290 13.86 -7.38 14.78
N GLU A 291 13.13 -8.19 15.57
CA GLU A 291 13.28 -9.64 15.55
C GLU A 291 13.05 -10.17 14.14
N LYS A 292 13.96 -11.02 13.68
CA LYS A 292 13.73 -11.85 12.52
C LYS A 292 12.53 -12.75 12.83
N TYR A 293 11.44 -12.62 12.08
CA TYR A 293 10.24 -13.41 12.33
C TYR A 293 10.42 -14.92 12.10
N TYR A 294 11.57 -15.35 11.60
CA TYR A 294 11.76 -16.67 10.99
C TYR A 294 12.90 -17.49 11.59
N ASP A 295 13.54 -17.05 12.68
CA ASP A 295 14.62 -17.79 13.34
C ASP A 295 14.13 -18.85 14.34
N GLU A 296 12.84 -19.12 14.41
CA GLU A 296 12.34 -20.15 15.33
C GLU A 296 11.68 -21.28 14.55
N HIS A 297 12.43 -22.33 14.44
CA HIS A 297 12.16 -23.72 14.05
C HIS A 297 12.86 -24.14 12.75
N GLU A 298 14.18 -24.41 12.84
CA GLU A 298 14.73 -25.58 12.18
C GLU A 298 14.30 -26.85 12.92
#